data_706c675b8bb3785a30a23a3fe3d55aa2
#
_entry.id   706c675b8bb3785a30a23a3fe3d55aa2
#
_cell.length_a   1.000
_cell.length_b   1.000
_cell.length_c   1.000
_cell.angle_alpha   90.00
_cell.angle_beta   90.00
_cell.angle_gamma   90.00
#
_symmetry.space_group_name_H-M   'P 1'
#
loop_
_entity.id
_entity.type
_entity.pdbx_description
1 polymer ?
#
loop_
_entity_poly.entity_id
_entity_poly.type
_entity_poly.pdbx_seq_one_letter_code
_entity_poly.pdbx_strand_id
1 'polypeptide(L)'
;NEVNAKMGLICATPTAGSAGVVSGVLLAVIDRLKLTHQQQLDFLFTAGAFGLVIANNASISGAEGGCQAEVGSASAMASAALVAASGGTPDQSAQAVAITIKNMMGLICDPVAGLVEVPCVKRNALGSSQAFISADMALAGIRSVIPPDEVIHAMYQVGRQMPQIFKETAEGGLAVTPTAQRLSKEILEKQK
;
A
#
# COMPACT_ATOMS: atom_id res chain seq x y z
N ASN A 1 -5.02 2.60 10.66
CA ASN A 1 -5.02 1.13 10.72
C ASN A 1 -5.68 0.58 11.98
N GLU A 2 -5.40 1.14 13.14
CA GLU A 2 -6.01 0.71 14.41
C GLU A 2 -7.54 0.85 14.41
N VAL A 3 -8.07 1.88 13.75
CA VAL A 3 -9.53 2.05 13.59
C VAL A 3 -10.11 0.90 12.78
N ASN A 4 -9.43 0.49 11.70
CA ASN A 4 -9.82 -0.69 10.90
C ASN A 4 -9.75 -1.98 11.73
N ALA A 5 -8.68 -2.19 12.47
CA ALA A 5 -8.53 -3.38 13.34
C ALA A 5 -9.61 -3.47 14.43
N LYS A 6 -10.14 -2.33 14.89
CA LYS A 6 -11.25 -2.23 15.85
C LYS A 6 -12.64 -2.27 15.19
N MET A 7 -12.72 -2.62 13.90
CA MET A 7 -13.97 -2.63 13.11
C MET A 7 -14.67 -1.27 13.07
N GLY A 8 -13.91 -0.19 13.15
CA GLY A 8 -14.43 1.18 13.05
C GLY A 8 -14.59 1.62 11.59
N LEU A 9 -15.23 2.78 11.41
CA LEU A 9 -15.42 3.37 10.08
C LEU A 9 -14.12 3.93 9.53
N ILE A 10 -13.75 3.52 8.32
CA ILE A 10 -12.60 4.02 7.57
C ILE A 10 -12.96 4.26 6.10
N CYS A 11 -12.17 5.07 5.41
CA CYS A 11 -12.17 5.15 3.95
C CYS A 11 -11.16 4.17 3.38
N ALA A 12 -11.60 3.24 2.53
CA ALA A 12 -10.69 2.34 1.82
C ALA A 12 -9.78 3.13 0.86
N THR A 13 -8.45 2.87 0.91
CA THR A 13 -7.46 3.63 0.12
C THR A 13 -6.23 2.78 -0.23
N PRO A 14 -6.22 2.01 -1.33
CA PRO A 14 -7.39 1.64 -2.13
C PRO A 14 -8.26 0.58 -1.45
N THR A 15 -7.77 -0.13 -0.43
CA THR A 15 -8.48 -1.13 0.36
C THR A 15 -8.56 -0.74 1.83
N ALA A 16 -9.37 -1.46 2.61
CA ALA A 16 -9.45 -1.27 4.06
C ALA A 16 -8.11 -1.62 4.74
N GLY A 17 -7.47 -2.71 4.31
CA GLY A 17 -6.22 -3.19 4.88
C GLY A 17 -5.03 -2.26 4.68
N SER A 18 -5.05 -1.44 3.64
CA SER A 18 -3.99 -0.47 3.32
C SER A 18 -4.37 1.00 3.59
N ALA A 19 -5.56 1.26 4.17
CA ALA A 19 -6.09 2.60 4.39
C ALA A 19 -5.20 3.52 5.26
N GLY A 20 -4.28 2.93 6.03
CA GLY A 20 -3.33 3.68 6.85
C GLY A 20 -2.21 4.36 6.08
N VAL A 21 -1.92 3.96 4.84
CA VAL A 21 -0.76 4.47 4.09
C VAL A 21 -0.98 5.90 3.60
N VAL A 22 -1.99 6.12 2.74
CA VAL A 22 -2.25 7.45 2.15
C VAL A 22 -2.60 8.47 3.23
N SER A 23 -3.47 8.09 4.16
CA SER A 23 -3.85 8.97 5.29
C SER A 23 -2.66 9.27 6.20
N GLY A 24 -1.83 8.27 6.51
CA GLY A 24 -0.64 8.45 7.35
C GLY A 24 0.40 9.39 6.71
N VAL A 25 0.67 9.24 5.40
CA VAL A 25 1.57 10.14 4.67
C VAL A 25 1.01 11.57 4.63
N LEU A 26 -0.28 11.74 4.31
CA LEU A 26 -0.91 13.07 4.30
C LEU A 26 -0.79 13.76 5.67
N LEU A 27 -1.21 13.08 6.74
CA LEU A 27 -1.14 13.64 8.09
C LEU A 27 0.29 14.02 8.51
N ALA A 28 1.29 13.22 8.11
CA ALA A 28 2.68 13.49 8.42
C ALA A 28 3.25 14.74 7.72
N VAL A 29 2.63 15.19 6.61
CA VAL A 29 3.16 16.32 5.82
C VAL A 29 2.31 17.58 5.89
N ILE A 30 1.10 17.54 6.42
CA ILE A 30 0.22 18.73 6.53
C ILE A 30 0.96 19.91 7.16
N ASP A 31 1.49 19.72 8.35
CA ASP A 31 2.18 20.77 9.08
C ASP A 31 3.58 21.06 8.52
N ARG A 32 4.29 20.00 8.10
CA ARG A 32 5.66 20.10 7.57
C ARG A 32 5.72 20.91 6.28
N LEU A 33 4.78 20.69 5.37
CA LEU A 33 4.66 21.39 4.09
C LEU A 33 3.69 22.57 4.17
N LYS A 34 3.05 22.80 5.32
CA LYS A 34 2.04 23.85 5.53
C LYS A 34 0.92 23.81 4.50
N LEU A 35 0.40 22.61 4.25
CA LEU A 35 -0.61 22.38 3.22
C LEU A 35 -1.93 23.07 3.57
N THR A 36 -2.41 23.92 2.68
CA THR A 36 -3.75 24.48 2.73
C THR A 36 -4.79 23.37 2.56
N HIS A 37 -6.05 23.63 2.94
CA HIS A 37 -7.12 22.65 2.75
C HIS A 37 -7.26 22.19 1.28
N GLN A 38 -7.12 23.13 0.32
CA GLN A 38 -7.16 22.79 -1.10
C GLN A 38 -6.00 21.85 -1.48
N GLN A 39 -4.78 22.10 -1.02
CA GLN A 39 -3.65 21.24 -1.29
C GLN A 39 -3.78 19.84 -0.65
N GLN A 40 -4.46 19.73 0.50
CA GLN A 40 -4.81 18.41 1.07
C GLN A 40 -5.81 17.66 0.19
N LEU A 41 -6.80 18.34 -0.39
CA LEU A 41 -7.71 17.75 -1.38
C LEU A 41 -6.97 17.34 -2.65
N ASP A 42 -6.09 18.21 -3.16
CA ASP A 42 -5.26 17.92 -4.35
C ASP A 42 -4.36 16.69 -4.13
N PHE A 43 -3.81 16.53 -2.90
CA PHE A 43 -3.08 15.32 -2.51
C PHE A 43 -3.96 14.07 -2.63
N LEU A 44 -5.17 14.10 -2.08
CA LEU A 44 -6.10 12.97 -2.12
C LEU A 44 -6.57 12.67 -3.56
N PHE A 45 -6.85 13.69 -4.36
CA PHE A 45 -7.20 13.51 -5.77
C PHE A 45 -6.06 12.95 -6.60
N THR A 46 -4.82 13.40 -6.35
CA THR A 46 -3.63 12.85 -7.01
C THR A 46 -3.45 11.38 -6.64
N ALA A 47 -3.53 11.04 -5.35
CA ALA A 47 -3.48 9.65 -4.90
C ALA A 47 -4.57 8.80 -5.57
N GLY A 48 -5.80 9.30 -5.63
CA GLY A 48 -6.94 8.64 -6.27
C GLY A 48 -6.73 8.42 -7.77
N ALA A 49 -6.18 9.41 -8.48
CA ALA A 49 -5.90 9.31 -9.92
C ALA A 49 -4.91 8.19 -10.23
N PHE A 50 -3.78 8.12 -9.51
CA PHE A 50 -2.82 7.02 -9.67
C PHE A 50 -3.38 5.68 -9.22
N GLY A 51 -4.19 5.67 -8.14
CA GLY A 51 -4.90 4.47 -7.70
C GLY A 51 -5.85 3.91 -8.76
N LEU A 52 -6.57 4.78 -9.47
CA LEU A 52 -7.45 4.40 -10.57
C LEU A 52 -6.67 3.78 -11.74
N VAL A 53 -5.52 4.35 -12.10
CA VAL A 53 -4.65 3.80 -13.14
C VAL A 53 -4.18 2.40 -12.76
N ILE A 54 -3.72 2.21 -11.52
CA ILE A 54 -3.27 0.90 -11.02
C ILE A 54 -4.43 -0.09 -11.00
N ALA A 55 -5.59 0.29 -10.49
CA ALA A 55 -6.76 -0.58 -10.40
C ALA A 55 -7.26 -1.07 -11.77
N ASN A 56 -7.20 -0.20 -12.79
CA ASN A 56 -7.64 -0.55 -14.14
C ASN A 56 -6.64 -1.40 -14.93
N ASN A 57 -5.35 -1.36 -14.58
CA ASN A 57 -4.28 -2.04 -15.33
C ASN A 57 -3.62 -3.19 -14.55
N ALA A 58 -3.95 -3.33 -13.28
CA ALA A 58 -3.46 -4.38 -12.39
C ALA A 58 -4.53 -4.74 -11.37
N SER A 59 -4.14 -5.33 -10.23
CA SER A 59 -5.02 -5.56 -9.08
C SER A 59 -4.61 -4.66 -7.91
N ILE A 60 -5.59 -4.29 -7.08
CA ILE A 60 -5.38 -3.59 -5.80
C ILE A 60 -5.74 -4.47 -4.60
N SER A 61 -6.07 -5.75 -4.84
CA SER A 61 -6.54 -6.69 -3.81
C SER A 61 -5.43 -7.63 -3.34
N GLY A 62 -5.30 -7.79 -2.02
CA GLY A 62 -4.41 -8.79 -1.41
C GLY A 62 -4.77 -10.21 -1.80
N ALA A 63 -6.07 -10.49 -1.95
CA ALA A 63 -6.60 -11.80 -2.36
C ALA A 63 -6.28 -12.17 -3.82
N GLU A 64 -6.07 -11.17 -4.68
CA GLU A 64 -5.71 -11.40 -6.09
C GLU A 64 -4.22 -11.35 -6.34
N GLY A 65 -3.52 -10.39 -5.73
CA GLY A 65 -2.15 -10.07 -6.07
C GLY A 65 -1.16 -10.02 -4.89
N GLY A 66 -1.58 -10.41 -3.68
CA GLY A 66 -0.76 -10.29 -2.49
C GLY A 66 -0.69 -8.84 -1.96
N CYS A 67 0.06 -8.63 -0.87
CA CYS A 67 0.26 -7.30 -0.29
C CYS A 67 0.97 -6.32 -1.24
N GLN A 68 1.69 -6.78 -2.24
CA GLN A 68 2.24 -5.90 -3.29
C GLN A 68 1.13 -5.14 -4.02
N ALA A 69 0.00 -5.81 -4.30
CA ALA A 69 -1.16 -5.18 -4.94
C ALA A 69 -1.89 -4.24 -3.98
N GLU A 70 -2.01 -4.59 -2.72
CA GLU A 70 -2.73 -3.83 -1.71
C GLU A 70 -1.89 -2.66 -1.14
N VAL A 71 -0.90 -2.99 -0.31
CA VAL A 71 -0.03 -1.99 0.35
C VAL A 71 0.90 -1.33 -0.66
N GLY A 72 1.37 -2.08 -1.68
CA GLY A 72 2.19 -1.52 -2.76
C GLY A 72 1.46 -0.45 -3.56
N SER A 73 0.19 -0.68 -3.91
CA SER A 73 -0.64 0.32 -4.59
C SER A 73 -0.90 1.54 -3.71
N ALA A 74 -1.26 1.34 -2.43
CA ALA A 74 -1.46 2.44 -1.49
C ALA A 74 -0.20 3.30 -1.32
N SER A 75 0.98 2.65 -1.25
CA SER A 75 2.29 3.33 -1.16
C SER A 75 2.61 4.11 -2.44
N ALA A 76 2.31 3.54 -3.61
CA ALA A 76 2.48 4.21 -4.89
C ALA A 76 1.55 5.43 -5.03
N MET A 77 0.29 5.32 -4.62
CA MET A 77 -0.66 6.43 -4.54
C MET A 77 -0.13 7.56 -3.67
N ALA A 78 0.35 7.20 -2.47
CA ALA A 78 0.89 8.16 -1.52
C ALA A 78 2.18 8.82 -2.02
N SER A 79 3.07 8.06 -2.69
CA SER A 79 4.33 8.61 -3.23
C SER A 79 4.08 9.62 -4.34
N ALA A 80 3.14 9.33 -5.25
CA ALA A 80 2.75 10.25 -6.32
C ALA A 80 2.16 11.56 -5.76
N ALA A 81 1.26 11.43 -4.78
CA ALA A 81 0.63 12.57 -4.13
C ALA A 81 1.63 13.42 -3.33
N LEU A 82 2.61 12.78 -2.68
CA LEU A 82 3.67 13.46 -1.94
C LEU A 82 4.59 14.26 -2.88
N VAL A 83 4.94 13.70 -4.04
CA VAL A 83 5.68 14.41 -5.10
C VAL A 83 4.91 15.67 -5.54
N ALA A 84 3.62 15.53 -5.86
CA ALA A 84 2.78 16.65 -6.28
C ALA A 84 2.67 17.72 -5.19
N ALA A 85 2.41 17.32 -3.93
CA ALA A 85 2.32 18.24 -2.79
C ALA A 85 3.65 18.97 -2.49
N SER A 86 4.78 18.37 -2.88
CA SER A 86 6.12 18.96 -2.76
C SER A 86 6.51 19.80 -3.97
N GLY A 87 5.61 20.07 -4.91
CA GLY A 87 5.85 20.90 -6.10
C GLY A 87 6.52 20.14 -7.26
N GLY A 88 6.54 18.82 -7.21
CA GLY A 88 7.06 18.01 -8.32
C GLY A 88 6.09 17.94 -9.51
N THR A 89 6.61 17.46 -10.63
CA THR A 89 5.86 17.32 -11.89
C THR A 89 5.05 16.03 -11.94
N PRO A 90 4.03 15.93 -12.83
CA PRO A 90 3.31 14.67 -13.07
C PRO A 90 4.22 13.51 -13.50
N ASP A 91 5.28 13.79 -14.29
CA ASP A 91 6.27 12.79 -14.64
C ASP A 91 7.03 12.28 -13.41
N GLN A 92 7.48 13.17 -12.52
CA GLN A 92 8.11 12.76 -11.26
C GLN A 92 7.16 11.93 -10.38
N SER A 93 5.88 12.28 -10.34
CA SER A 93 4.87 11.46 -9.64
C SER A 93 4.79 10.04 -10.22
N ALA A 94 4.79 9.91 -11.55
CA ALA A 94 4.80 8.60 -12.21
C ALA A 94 6.11 7.82 -11.94
N GLN A 95 7.26 8.51 -11.88
CA GLN A 95 8.52 7.88 -11.50
C GLN A 95 8.49 7.36 -10.06
N ALA A 96 7.92 8.11 -9.13
CA ALA A 96 7.75 7.69 -7.74
C ALA A 96 6.87 6.43 -7.64
N VAL A 97 5.78 6.35 -8.42
CA VAL A 97 4.95 5.14 -8.53
C VAL A 97 5.77 3.94 -8.98
N ALA A 98 6.55 4.08 -10.06
CA ALA A 98 7.38 2.98 -10.56
C ALA A 98 8.43 2.53 -9.53
N ILE A 99 9.08 3.46 -8.86
CA ILE A 99 10.07 3.15 -7.82
C ILE A 99 9.41 2.42 -6.66
N THR A 100 8.24 2.89 -6.21
CA THR A 100 7.49 2.27 -5.10
C THR A 100 7.09 0.84 -5.42
N ILE A 101 6.43 0.62 -6.56
CA ILE A 101 5.93 -0.71 -6.94
C ILE A 101 7.09 -1.70 -7.09
N LYS A 102 8.20 -1.31 -7.74
CA LYS A 102 9.38 -2.17 -7.85
C LYS A 102 9.93 -2.62 -6.50
N ASN A 103 9.99 -1.70 -5.53
CA ASN A 103 10.55 -1.98 -4.20
C ASN A 103 9.64 -2.87 -3.35
N MET A 104 8.35 -2.93 -3.66
CA MET A 104 7.37 -3.71 -2.94
C MET A 104 6.90 -4.96 -3.71
N MET A 105 7.43 -5.19 -4.91
CA MET A 105 7.07 -6.34 -5.75
C MET A 105 7.41 -7.65 -5.06
N GLY A 106 6.47 -8.60 -5.11
CA GLY A 106 6.61 -9.90 -4.45
C GLY A 106 6.15 -9.96 -2.99
N LEU A 107 5.70 -8.84 -2.40
CA LEU A 107 5.19 -8.85 -1.04
C LEU A 107 3.89 -9.67 -0.95
N ILE A 108 3.96 -10.78 -0.22
CA ILE A 108 2.85 -11.71 -0.02
C ILE A 108 1.79 -11.16 0.96
N CYS A 109 0.57 -11.70 0.91
CA CYS A 109 -0.49 -11.41 1.87
C CYS A 109 -0.75 -12.65 2.75
N ASP A 110 -0.27 -12.60 3.99
CA ASP A 110 -0.24 -13.73 4.94
C ASP A 110 -0.75 -13.33 6.35
N PRO A 111 -1.98 -12.78 6.44
CA PRO A 111 -2.51 -12.25 7.69
C PRO A 111 -2.77 -13.36 8.71
N VAL A 112 -2.32 -13.15 9.96
CA VAL A 112 -2.55 -14.08 11.07
C VAL A 112 -4.04 -14.14 11.39
N ALA A 113 -4.60 -15.32 11.47
CA ALA A 113 -6.03 -15.58 11.67
C ALA A 113 -6.95 -14.91 10.62
N GLY A 114 -6.43 -14.52 9.46
CA GLY A 114 -7.17 -13.77 8.45
C GLY A 114 -7.50 -12.32 8.84
N LEU A 115 -6.93 -11.83 9.94
CA LEU A 115 -7.21 -10.49 10.46
C LEU A 115 -6.22 -9.44 9.92
N VAL A 116 -6.73 -8.25 9.57
CA VAL A 116 -5.93 -7.13 9.08
C VAL A 116 -5.21 -6.42 10.25
N GLU A 117 -4.40 -7.18 10.98
CA GLU A 117 -3.69 -6.72 12.17
C GLU A 117 -2.20 -7.10 12.11
N VAL A 118 -1.92 -8.40 12.07
CA VAL A 118 -0.54 -8.92 11.97
C VAL A 118 -0.37 -9.63 10.65
N PRO A 119 0.54 -9.19 9.76
CA PRO A 119 1.51 -8.09 9.88
C PRO A 119 1.00 -6.73 9.36
N CYS A 120 -0.26 -6.57 9.01
CA CYS A 120 -0.82 -5.48 8.21
C CYS A 120 -0.56 -4.08 8.81
N VAL A 121 -0.67 -3.92 10.14
CA VAL A 121 -0.37 -2.63 10.81
C VAL A 121 1.07 -2.19 10.52
N LYS A 122 2.05 -3.09 10.65
CA LYS A 122 3.47 -2.79 10.39
C LYS A 122 3.77 -2.63 8.90
N ARG A 123 3.06 -3.35 8.03
CA ARG A 123 3.18 -3.18 6.57
C ARG A 123 2.63 -1.84 6.08
N ASN A 124 1.60 -1.30 6.71
CA ASN A 124 1.16 0.08 6.43
C ASN A 124 2.23 1.10 6.82
N ALA A 125 2.91 0.92 7.96
CA ALA A 125 4.04 1.76 8.35
C ALA A 125 5.20 1.67 7.34
N LEU A 126 5.55 0.44 6.90
CA LEU A 126 6.52 0.21 5.83
C LEU A 126 6.10 0.95 4.55
N GLY A 127 4.86 0.79 4.12
CA GLY A 127 4.34 1.41 2.90
C GLY A 127 4.38 2.93 2.96
N SER A 128 4.06 3.52 4.12
CA SER A 128 4.17 4.96 4.33
C SER A 128 5.62 5.43 4.22
N SER A 129 6.57 4.72 4.84
CA SER A 129 8.01 5.04 4.74
C SER A 129 8.53 4.89 3.30
N GLN A 130 8.10 3.84 2.59
CA GLN A 130 8.45 3.63 1.19
C GLN A 130 7.95 4.76 0.29
N ALA A 131 6.77 5.33 0.58
CA ALA A 131 6.24 6.46 -0.17
C ALA A 131 7.16 7.70 -0.07
N PHE A 132 7.70 7.99 1.12
CA PHE A 132 8.68 9.08 1.30
C PHE A 132 9.97 8.82 0.52
N ILE A 133 10.54 7.63 0.65
CA ILE A 133 11.77 7.26 -0.06
C ILE A 133 11.60 7.43 -1.58
N SER A 134 10.51 6.94 -2.14
CA SER A 134 10.24 7.00 -3.57
C SER A 134 10.00 8.44 -4.05
N ALA A 135 9.28 9.23 -3.27
CA ALA A 135 9.03 10.64 -3.58
C ALA A 135 10.33 11.46 -3.56
N ASP A 136 11.18 11.27 -2.55
CA ASP A 136 12.46 11.95 -2.44
C ASP A 136 13.38 11.59 -3.61
N MET A 137 13.45 10.31 -3.99
CA MET A 137 14.22 9.87 -5.16
C MET A 137 13.72 10.53 -6.46
N ALA A 138 12.41 10.56 -6.68
CA ALA A 138 11.84 11.16 -7.88
C ALA A 138 12.00 12.69 -7.92
N LEU A 139 11.84 13.36 -6.79
CA LEU A 139 12.09 14.82 -6.66
C LEU A 139 13.56 15.16 -6.89
N ALA A 140 14.48 14.29 -6.49
CA ALA A 140 15.91 14.40 -6.78
C ALA A 140 16.28 14.12 -8.25
N GLY A 141 15.31 13.80 -9.10
CA GLY A 141 15.50 13.53 -10.53
C GLY A 141 15.88 12.08 -10.85
N ILE A 142 15.82 11.16 -9.88
CA ILE A 142 16.06 9.73 -10.12
C ILE A 142 14.88 9.15 -10.88
N ARG A 143 15.16 8.51 -11.99
CA ARG A 143 14.15 7.90 -12.87
C ARG A 143 14.19 6.38 -12.79
N SER A 144 13.04 5.77 -12.94
CA SER A 144 12.94 4.34 -13.17
C SER A 144 13.37 4.00 -14.61
N VAL A 145 14.32 3.10 -14.76
CA VAL A 145 14.72 2.61 -16.10
C VAL A 145 13.57 1.85 -16.77
N ILE A 146 12.80 1.09 -15.97
CA ILE A 146 11.58 0.44 -16.45
C ILE A 146 10.43 1.45 -16.32
N PRO A 147 9.70 1.74 -17.41
CA PRO A 147 8.60 2.71 -17.39
C PRO A 147 7.48 2.35 -16.39
N PRO A 148 6.74 3.33 -15.86
CA PRO A 148 5.68 3.09 -14.87
C PRO A 148 4.63 2.06 -15.30
N ASP A 149 4.18 2.13 -16.55
CA ASP A 149 3.16 1.21 -17.08
C ASP A 149 3.66 -0.24 -17.11
N GLU A 150 4.91 -0.45 -17.50
CA GLU A 150 5.52 -1.79 -17.49
C GLU A 150 5.71 -2.31 -16.07
N VAL A 151 6.04 -1.45 -15.10
CA VAL A 151 6.17 -1.83 -13.68
C VAL A 151 4.82 -2.23 -13.10
N ILE A 152 3.74 -1.48 -13.41
CA ILE A 152 2.37 -1.83 -13.00
C ILE A 152 1.97 -3.18 -13.61
N HIS A 153 2.23 -3.39 -14.89
CA HIS A 153 1.97 -4.65 -15.55
C HIS A 153 2.78 -5.81 -14.96
N ALA A 154 4.05 -5.59 -14.65
CA ALA A 154 4.89 -6.61 -14.00
C ALA A 154 4.34 -6.99 -12.62
N MET A 155 3.88 -6.03 -11.81
CA MET A 155 3.21 -6.32 -10.54
C MET A 155 1.97 -7.20 -10.73
N TYR A 156 1.14 -6.91 -11.75
CA TYR A 156 0.00 -7.75 -12.10
C TYR A 156 0.41 -9.18 -12.43
N GLN A 157 1.44 -9.36 -13.27
CA GLN A 157 1.93 -10.69 -13.66
C GLN A 157 2.49 -11.47 -12.46
N VAL A 158 3.27 -10.82 -11.59
CA VAL A 158 3.76 -11.43 -10.35
C VAL A 158 2.60 -11.85 -9.46
N GLY A 159 1.59 -10.99 -9.30
CA GLY A 159 0.37 -11.32 -8.55
C GLY A 159 -0.36 -12.53 -9.12
N ARG A 160 -0.51 -12.62 -10.44
CA ARG A 160 -1.14 -13.77 -11.12
C ARG A 160 -0.39 -15.08 -10.90
N GLN A 161 0.94 -15.03 -10.84
CA GLN A 161 1.80 -16.20 -10.65
C GLN A 161 2.02 -16.55 -9.17
N MET A 162 1.67 -15.65 -8.25
CA MET A 162 1.81 -15.89 -6.81
C MET A 162 0.95 -17.08 -6.37
N PRO A 163 1.50 -18.05 -5.62
CA PRO A 163 0.72 -19.16 -5.06
C PRO A 163 -0.44 -18.69 -4.20
N GLN A 164 -1.58 -19.40 -4.28
CA GLN A 164 -2.80 -19.05 -3.57
C GLN A 164 -2.61 -18.96 -2.04
N ILE A 165 -1.73 -19.78 -1.46
CA ILE A 165 -1.40 -19.75 -0.03
C ILE A 165 -0.80 -18.41 0.45
N PHE A 166 -0.37 -17.53 -0.47
CA PHE A 166 0.17 -16.19 -0.19
C PHE A 166 -0.78 -15.06 -0.57
N LYS A 167 -2.05 -15.37 -0.81
CA LYS A 167 -3.10 -14.44 -1.26
C LYS A 167 -4.24 -14.32 -0.24
N GLU A 168 -3.89 -13.85 0.97
CA GLU A 168 -4.87 -13.55 2.03
C GLU A 168 -5.66 -14.77 2.57
N THR A 169 -5.17 -15.98 2.29
CA THR A 169 -5.83 -17.23 2.72
C THR A 169 -5.52 -17.63 4.17
N ALA A 170 -4.51 -17.01 4.78
CA ALA A 170 -3.92 -17.45 6.05
C ALA A 170 -3.37 -18.89 6.04
N GLU A 171 -3.10 -19.45 4.85
CA GLU A 171 -2.61 -20.82 4.66
C GLU A 171 -1.09 -20.90 4.46
N GLY A 172 -0.40 -19.75 4.45
CA GLY A 172 1.06 -19.67 4.20
C GLY A 172 1.72 -18.54 4.96
N GLY A 173 3.03 -18.42 4.79
CA GLY A 173 3.82 -17.33 5.35
C GLY A 173 3.76 -17.24 6.87
N LEU A 174 3.58 -16.03 7.40
CA LEU A 174 3.52 -15.80 8.85
C LEU A 174 2.33 -16.50 9.51
N ALA A 175 1.21 -16.62 8.81
CA ALA A 175 -0.02 -17.20 9.35
C ALA A 175 0.12 -18.65 9.82
N VAL A 176 1.05 -19.41 9.26
CA VAL A 176 1.29 -20.82 9.61
C VAL A 176 2.44 -21.04 10.58
N THR A 177 3.04 -19.99 11.10
CA THR A 177 4.05 -20.12 12.16
C THR A 177 3.44 -20.63 13.46
N PRO A 178 4.21 -21.35 14.32
CA PRO A 178 3.67 -21.88 15.57
C PRO A 178 2.99 -20.83 16.46
N THR A 179 3.56 -19.63 16.54
CA THR A 179 2.99 -18.52 17.29
C THR A 179 1.67 -18.03 16.68
N ALA A 180 1.61 -17.87 15.36
CA ALA A 180 0.39 -17.45 14.66
C ALA A 180 -0.74 -18.46 14.85
N GLN A 181 -0.45 -19.75 14.74
CA GLN A 181 -1.43 -20.82 14.96
C GLN A 181 -1.98 -20.83 16.39
N ARG A 182 -1.13 -20.59 17.41
CA ARG A 182 -1.58 -20.44 18.79
C ARG A 182 -2.50 -19.22 18.95
N LEU A 183 -2.09 -18.05 18.44
CA LEU A 183 -2.91 -16.84 18.50
C LEU A 183 -4.25 -17.01 17.78
N SER A 184 -4.27 -17.68 16.64
CA SER A 184 -5.52 -17.95 15.90
C SER A 184 -6.50 -18.78 16.72
N LYS A 185 -6.03 -19.78 17.46
CA LYS A 185 -6.87 -20.58 18.37
C LYS A 185 -7.44 -19.73 19.51
N GLU A 186 -6.58 -18.94 20.17
CA GLU A 186 -6.99 -18.06 21.26
C GLU A 186 -8.05 -17.02 20.82
N ILE A 187 -7.94 -16.49 19.58
CA ILE A 187 -8.91 -15.55 19.01
C ILE A 187 -10.26 -16.24 18.77
N LEU A 188 -10.24 -17.41 18.14
CA LEU A 188 -11.48 -18.18 17.84
C LEU A 188 -12.20 -18.66 19.11
N GLU A 189 -11.48 -18.96 20.19
CA GLU A 189 -12.05 -19.34 21.47
C GLU A 189 -12.76 -18.17 22.16
N LYS A 190 -12.26 -16.94 22.00
CA LYS A 190 -12.87 -15.71 22.57
C LYS A 190 -14.12 -15.25 21.81
N GLN A 191 -14.38 -15.75 20.63
CA GLN A 191 -15.54 -15.39 19.82
C GLN A 191 -16.74 -16.35 20.03
N LYS A 192 -16.55 -17.43 20.80
CA LYS A 192 -17.58 -18.36 21.25
C LYS A 192 -18.14 -17.96 22.59
#